data_e58c1838832dc2d90e6c2ba3984645db
#
_entry.id   e58c1838832dc2d90e6c2ba3984645db
#
_cell.length_a   1.000
_cell.length_b   1.000
_cell.length_c   1.000
_cell.angle_alpha   90.00
_cell.angle_beta   90.00
_cell.angle_gamma   90.00
#
_symmetry.space_group_name_H-M   'P 1'
#
loop_
_entity.id
_entity.type
_entity.pdbx_description
1 polymer ?
#
loop_
_entity_poly.entity_id
_entity_poly.type
_entity_poly.pdbx_seq_one_letter_code
_entity_poly.pdbx_strand_id
1 'polypeptide(L)'
;MLEEIKYKLKRKLFRQMEAYDITLDELKEKQMKGAEIIDVRNKREYDESHILGSINVPEYQINESFEKIVPNKNKEIVVYCSSGFRSASAYRRLRCLGYMNVWNLYGGLENY
;
A
#
# COMPACT_ATOMS: atom_id res chain seq x y z
N MET A 1 -14.49 -7.27 -28.39
CA MET A 1 -13.67 -6.11 -28.78
C MET A 1 -13.62 -5.01 -27.73
N LEU A 2 -14.77 -4.53 -27.24
CA LEU A 2 -14.81 -3.50 -26.20
C LEU A 2 -14.18 -3.99 -24.89
N GLU A 3 -14.42 -5.22 -24.51
CA GLU A 3 -13.84 -5.83 -23.31
C GLU A 3 -12.31 -5.95 -23.41
N GLU A 4 -11.80 -6.30 -24.59
CA GLU A 4 -10.35 -6.36 -24.81
C GLU A 4 -9.71 -4.99 -24.72
N ILE A 5 -10.37 -3.96 -25.24
CA ILE A 5 -9.87 -2.57 -25.14
C ILE A 5 -9.82 -2.13 -23.70
N LYS A 6 -10.87 -2.40 -22.93
CA LYS A 6 -10.90 -2.09 -21.48
C LYS A 6 -9.80 -2.81 -20.73
N TYR A 7 -9.58 -4.08 -21.04
CA TYR A 7 -8.54 -4.89 -20.43
C TYR A 7 -7.14 -4.34 -20.74
N LYS A 8 -6.88 -4.00 -22.01
CA LYS A 8 -5.60 -3.43 -22.44
C LYS A 8 -5.32 -2.07 -21.80
N LEU A 9 -6.36 -1.23 -21.71
CA LEU A 9 -6.26 0.08 -21.03
C LEU A 9 -5.96 -0.12 -19.54
N LYS A 10 -6.64 -1.04 -18.90
CA LYS A 10 -6.42 -1.36 -17.49
C LYS A 10 -5.00 -1.84 -17.24
N ARG A 11 -4.46 -2.70 -18.13
CA ARG A 11 -3.07 -3.17 -18.07
C ARG A 11 -2.06 -2.04 -18.22
N LYS A 12 -2.35 -1.03 -19.04
CA LYS A 12 -1.48 0.15 -19.19
C LYS A 12 -1.51 1.04 -17.97
N LEU A 13 -2.66 1.12 -17.29
CA LEU A 13 -2.85 1.96 -16.11
C LEU A 13 -2.27 1.34 -14.86
N PHE A 14 -2.26 0.00 -14.77
CA PHE A 14 -1.68 -0.72 -13.64
C PHE A 14 -0.27 -1.18 -14.01
N ARG A 15 0.66 -0.86 -13.14
CA ARG A 15 2.01 -1.38 -13.29
C ARG A 15 2.01 -2.91 -13.14
N GLN A 16 2.99 -3.56 -13.75
CA GLN A 16 3.16 -5.00 -13.60
C GLN A 16 3.44 -5.35 -12.14
N MET A 17 2.92 -6.50 -11.69
CA MET A 17 3.11 -6.99 -10.34
C MET A 17 4.59 -7.28 -10.07
N GLU A 18 5.09 -6.77 -8.95
CA GLU A 18 6.46 -6.96 -8.49
C GLU A 18 6.50 -7.95 -7.31
N ALA A 19 7.70 -8.38 -6.93
CA ALA A 19 7.85 -9.34 -5.84
C ALA A 19 7.32 -8.83 -4.49
N TYR A 20 7.30 -7.52 -4.28
CA TYR A 20 6.78 -6.91 -3.05
C TYR A 20 5.26 -6.66 -3.08
N ASP A 21 4.60 -6.99 -4.18
CA ASP A 21 3.15 -6.83 -4.30
C ASP A 21 2.43 -8.05 -3.75
N ILE A 22 1.38 -7.80 -2.98
CA ILE A 22 0.59 -8.86 -2.36
C ILE A 22 -0.90 -8.63 -2.62
N THR A 23 -1.67 -9.69 -2.47
CA THR A 23 -3.13 -9.64 -2.58
C THR A 23 -3.76 -9.17 -1.27
N LEU A 24 -5.06 -8.88 -1.30
CA LEU A 24 -5.80 -8.53 -0.09
C LEU A 24 -5.81 -9.68 0.93
N ASP A 25 -5.95 -10.92 0.46
CA ASP A 25 -5.92 -12.07 1.36
C ASP A 25 -4.57 -12.20 2.06
N GLU A 26 -3.47 -11.99 1.32
CA GLU A 26 -2.13 -11.99 1.90
C GLU A 26 -1.93 -10.83 2.90
N LEU A 27 -2.50 -9.65 2.60
CA LEU A 27 -2.48 -8.53 3.54
C LEU A 27 -3.17 -8.92 4.84
N LYS A 28 -4.35 -9.55 4.75
CA LYS A 28 -5.11 -9.97 5.93
C LYS A 28 -4.34 -10.99 6.76
N GLU A 29 -3.67 -11.93 6.11
CA GLU A 29 -2.81 -12.91 6.80
C GLU A 29 -1.67 -12.22 7.54
N LYS A 30 -1.01 -11.27 6.90
CA LYS A 30 0.07 -10.51 7.53
C LYS A 30 -0.44 -9.69 8.70
N GLN A 31 -1.61 -9.08 8.56
CA GLN A 31 -2.24 -8.32 9.63
C GLN A 31 -2.52 -9.20 10.84
N MET A 32 -3.04 -10.39 10.64
CA MET A 32 -3.29 -11.36 11.71
C MET A 32 -2.01 -11.75 12.44
N LYS A 33 -0.88 -11.74 11.76
CA LYS A 33 0.44 -12.03 12.32
C LYS A 33 1.14 -10.80 12.90
N GLY A 34 0.45 -9.66 12.97
CA GLY A 34 0.97 -8.46 13.61
C GLY A 34 1.58 -7.42 12.70
N ALA A 35 1.48 -7.57 11.38
CA ALA A 35 1.98 -6.52 10.48
C ALA A 35 1.22 -5.21 10.66
N GLU A 36 1.92 -4.08 10.50
CA GLU A 36 1.29 -2.78 10.46
C GLU A 36 0.74 -2.52 9.06
N ILE A 37 -0.54 -2.17 8.98
CA ILE A 37 -1.19 -1.82 7.73
C ILE A 37 -1.27 -0.32 7.64
N ILE A 38 -0.69 0.25 6.59
CA ILE A 38 -0.53 1.69 6.44
C ILE A 38 -1.32 2.17 5.23
N ASP A 39 -2.31 3.02 5.49
CA ASP A 39 -3.08 3.72 4.46
C ASP A 39 -2.32 4.99 4.09
N VAL A 40 -1.80 5.05 2.86
CA VAL A 40 -1.01 6.20 2.42
C VAL A 40 -1.82 7.20 1.61
N ARG A 41 -3.15 7.05 1.62
CA ARG A 41 -4.06 8.04 1.02
C ARG A 41 -4.14 9.27 1.91
N ASN A 42 -4.80 10.32 1.43
CA ASN A 42 -5.00 11.49 2.27
C ASN A 42 -6.01 11.19 3.39
N LYS A 43 -6.03 12.06 4.40
CA LYS A 43 -6.89 11.88 5.57
C LYS A 43 -8.37 11.81 5.23
N ARG A 44 -8.81 12.59 4.24
CA ARG A 44 -10.23 12.60 3.82
C ARG A 44 -10.65 11.24 3.28
N GLU A 45 -9.85 10.64 2.42
CA GLU A 45 -10.12 9.30 1.90
C GLU A 45 -10.16 8.27 3.01
N TYR A 46 -9.20 8.33 3.92
CA TYR A 46 -9.13 7.43 5.08
C TYR A 46 -10.37 7.56 5.97
N ASP A 47 -10.80 8.78 6.24
CA ASP A 47 -11.97 9.03 7.11
C ASP A 47 -13.28 8.52 6.46
N GLU A 48 -13.37 8.55 5.14
CA GLU A 48 -14.55 8.02 4.42
C GLU A 48 -14.65 6.49 4.55
N SER A 49 -13.54 5.79 4.34
CA SER A 49 -13.45 4.34 4.56
C SER A 49 -12.00 3.91 4.51
N HIS A 50 -11.65 2.89 5.26
CA HIS A 50 -10.29 2.34 5.28
C HIS A 50 -10.31 0.89 5.76
N ILE A 51 -9.22 0.18 5.57
CA ILE A 51 -9.06 -1.17 6.11
C ILE A 51 -9.04 -1.08 7.63
N LEU A 52 -9.88 -1.87 8.29
CA LEU A 52 -9.97 -1.89 9.75
C LEU A 52 -8.58 -2.20 10.34
N GLY A 53 -8.16 -1.36 11.30
CA GLY A 53 -6.87 -1.51 11.95
C GLY A 53 -5.71 -0.84 11.22
N SER A 54 -5.95 -0.22 10.05
CA SER A 54 -4.90 0.50 9.36
C SER A 54 -4.63 1.86 10.01
N ILE A 55 -3.39 2.33 9.84
CA ILE A 55 -2.94 3.64 10.32
C ILE A 55 -2.78 4.54 9.09
N ASN A 56 -3.32 5.74 9.15
CA ASN A 56 -3.20 6.69 8.05
C ASN A 56 -1.90 7.48 8.16
N VAL A 57 -1.01 7.29 7.19
CA VAL A 57 0.19 8.11 7.00
C VAL A 57 0.22 8.50 5.53
N PRO A 58 -0.35 9.66 5.18
CA PRO A 58 -0.37 10.11 3.80
C PRO A 58 1.02 10.05 3.15
N GLU A 59 1.05 9.68 1.89
CA GLU A 59 2.30 9.42 1.15
C GLU A 59 3.30 10.57 1.29
N TYR A 60 2.82 11.82 1.26
CA TYR A 60 3.70 12.99 1.36
C TYR A 60 4.28 13.21 2.76
N GLN A 61 3.76 12.52 3.79
CA GLN A 61 4.23 12.65 5.17
C GLN A 61 5.18 11.53 5.60
N ILE A 62 5.44 10.55 4.74
CA ILE A 62 6.24 9.37 5.12
C ILE A 62 7.62 9.75 5.63
N ASN A 63 8.34 10.61 4.92
CA ASN A 63 9.70 10.97 5.31
C ASN A 63 9.78 11.69 6.66
N GLU A 64 8.74 12.45 7.03
CA GLU A 64 8.75 13.25 8.25
C GLU A 64 8.19 12.50 9.46
N SER A 65 7.21 11.63 9.24
CA SER A 65 6.39 11.09 10.33
C SER A 65 6.55 9.59 10.56
N PHE A 66 6.95 8.83 9.55
CA PHE A 66 6.84 7.37 9.61
C PHE A 66 7.73 6.75 10.69
N GLU A 67 8.96 7.22 10.84
CA GLU A 67 9.89 6.67 11.83
C GLU A 67 9.41 6.85 13.27
N LYS A 68 8.61 7.88 13.52
CA LYS A 68 7.99 8.12 14.83
C LYS A 68 6.86 7.14 15.09
N ILE A 69 6.14 6.76 14.03
CA ILE A 69 4.97 5.88 14.11
C ILE A 69 5.40 4.42 14.21
N VAL A 70 6.36 4.01 13.37
CA VAL A 70 6.91 2.65 13.33
C VAL A 70 8.43 2.74 13.44
N PRO A 71 8.98 2.84 14.65
CA PRO A 71 10.43 2.98 14.81
C PRO A 71 11.24 1.72 14.50
N ASN A 72 10.63 0.54 14.59
CA ASN A 72 11.33 -0.72 14.32
C ASN A 72 11.43 -0.96 12.80
N LYS A 73 12.64 -0.87 12.27
CA LYS A 73 12.91 -1.04 10.82
C LYS A 73 12.70 -2.47 10.34
N ASN A 74 12.60 -3.43 11.24
CA ASN A 74 12.34 -4.85 10.93
C ASN A 74 10.86 -5.21 11.00
N LYS A 75 10.00 -4.26 11.38
CA LYS A 75 8.55 -4.49 11.45
C LYS A 75 8.00 -4.83 10.08
N GLU A 76 7.12 -5.83 10.02
CA GLU A 76 6.36 -6.13 8.81
C GLU A 76 5.35 -5.02 8.56
N ILE A 77 5.39 -4.45 7.36
CA ILE A 77 4.56 -3.30 6.98
C ILE A 77 3.90 -3.61 5.65
N VAL A 78 2.60 -3.34 5.54
CA VAL A 78 1.89 -3.37 4.27
C VAL A 78 1.32 -1.99 4.00
N VAL A 79 1.70 -1.40 2.88
CA VAL A 79 1.17 -0.11 2.44
C VAL A 79 0.08 -0.31 1.40
N TYR A 80 -0.93 0.57 1.40
CA TYR A 80 -1.96 0.55 0.37
C TYR A 80 -2.49 1.95 0.07
N CYS A 81 -3.04 2.10 -1.12
CA CYS A 81 -3.79 3.29 -1.53
C CYS A 81 -5.00 2.86 -2.35
N SER A 82 -5.57 3.76 -3.16
CA SER A 82 -6.76 3.43 -3.96
C SER A 82 -6.42 2.58 -5.19
N SER A 83 -5.41 2.98 -5.96
CA SER A 83 -5.06 2.34 -7.24
C SER A 83 -3.70 1.61 -7.24
N GLY A 84 -2.91 1.78 -6.17
CA GLY A 84 -1.60 1.16 -6.04
C GLY A 84 -0.41 2.04 -6.42
N PHE A 85 -0.64 3.24 -7.00
CA PHE A 85 0.46 4.11 -7.44
C PHE A 85 1.11 4.88 -6.29
N ARG A 86 0.30 5.50 -5.42
CA ARG A 86 0.81 6.22 -4.25
C ARG A 86 1.51 5.27 -3.29
N SER A 87 0.96 4.07 -3.11
CA SER A 87 1.55 3.07 -2.22
C SER A 87 2.83 2.46 -2.79
N ALA A 88 2.95 2.33 -4.11
CA ALA A 88 4.21 1.92 -4.73
C ALA A 88 5.31 2.95 -4.48
N SER A 89 4.98 4.24 -4.55
CA SER A 89 5.91 5.31 -4.19
C SER A 89 6.27 5.25 -2.71
N ALA A 90 5.28 5.05 -1.85
CA ALA A 90 5.50 4.90 -0.41
C ALA A 90 6.41 3.71 -0.09
N TYR A 91 6.21 2.59 -0.77
CA TYR A 91 7.08 1.41 -0.64
C TYR A 91 8.55 1.79 -0.89
N ARG A 92 8.83 2.49 -2.00
CA ARG A 92 10.19 2.90 -2.35
C ARG A 92 10.80 3.82 -1.31
N ARG A 93 10.02 4.77 -0.80
CA ARG A 93 10.47 5.69 0.25
C ARG A 93 10.81 4.96 1.53
N LEU A 94 9.97 4.03 1.94
CA LEU A 94 10.20 3.23 3.15
C LEU A 94 11.46 2.37 3.02
N ARG A 95 11.68 1.77 1.85
CA ARG A 95 12.92 1.03 1.60
C ARG A 95 14.13 1.94 1.71
N CYS A 96 14.06 3.15 1.18
CA CYS A 96 15.14 4.13 1.30
C CYS A 96 15.39 4.54 2.75
N LEU A 97 14.36 4.55 3.58
CA LEU A 97 14.48 4.85 5.01
C LEU A 97 15.01 3.66 5.82
N GLY A 98 15.22 2.51 5.20
CA GLY A 98 15.81 1.35 5.85
C GLY A 98 14.82 0.28 6.32
N TYR A 99 13.53 0.42 6.00
CA TYR A 99 12.56 -0.62 6.33
C TYR A 99 12.75 -1.83 5.41
N MET A 100 12.93 -3.00 5.99
CA MET A 100 13.32 -4.22 5.27
C MET A 100 12.14 -5.09 4.86
N ASN A 101 11.03 -5.03 5.59
CA ASN A 101 9.91 -5.94 5.42
C ASN A 101 8.65 -5.17 5.01
N VAL A 102 8.70 -4.56 3.82
CA VAL A 102 7.60 -3.73 3.29
C VAL A 102 6.95 -4.40 2.09
N TRP A 103 5.63 -4.40 2.09
CA TRP A 103 4.80 -4.98 1.04
C TRP A 103 3.79 -3.95 0.56
N ASN A 104 3.29 -4.13 -0.65
CA ASN A 104 2.30 -3.25 -1.24
C ASN A 104 1.06 -4.02 -1.67
N LEU A 105 -0.12 -3.51 -1.36
CA LEU A 105 -1.37 -4.08 -1.85
C LEU A 105 -1.50 -3.78 -3.34
N TYR A 106 -1.34 -4.80 -4.16
CA TYR A 106 -1.38 -4.67 -5.61
C TYR A 106 -2.76 -4.17 -6.09
N GLY A 107 -2.71 -3.14 -6.91
CA GLY A 107 -3.93 -2.53 -7.46
C GLY A 107 -4.73 -1.68 -6.49
N GLY A 108 -4.34 -1.64 -5.21
CA GLY A 108 -5.02 -0.83 -4.19
C GLY A 108 -6.42 -1.31 -3.88
N LEU A 109 -7.15 -0.50 -3.10
CA LEU A 109 -8.52 -0.85 -2.70
C LEU A 109 -9.49 -1.00 -3.88
N GLU A 110 -9.26 -0.26 -4.96
CA GLU A 110 -10.13 -0.32 -6.15
C GLU A 110 -10.14 -1.69 -6.83
N ASN A 111 -9.11 -2.51 -6.56
CA ASN A 111 -8.99 -3.84 -7.14
C ASN A 111 -9.83 -4.90 -6.41
N TYR A 112 -10.45 -4.53 -5.29
CA TYR A 112 -11.16 -5.48 -4.42
C TYR A 112 -12.58 -5.05 -4.02
#